data_b3f76244332434cb7853487740e13704
#
_entry.id   b3f76244332434cb7853487740e13704
#
_cell.length_a   1.000
_cell.length_b   1.000
_cell.length_c   1.000
_cell.angle_alpha   90.00
_cell.angle_beta   90.00
_cell.angle_gamma   90.00
#
_symmetry.space_group_name_H-M   'P 1'
#
loop_
_entity.id
_entity.type
_entity.pdbx_description
1 polymer ?
#
loop_
_entity_poly.entity_id
_entity_poly.type
_entity_poly.pdbx_seq_one_letter_code
_entity_poly.pdbx_strand_id
1 'polypeptide(L)'
;MTLSGCLHLDNDSQKIIDDTEEETRVFVTNSEGLSVELPPLPLNFVFSDVGEDGPEPSIGITSSGCIFFIALEKPMRSCDHGLTWNNVADITQAPFTSDPYGWVDPVTDRVFNIHMMGLESTWIGWSDNDGGSWLGNPHDSGPIPLNDHIKLATGPWVDEGYGIPGGLSPIYEQAVYFCYNKLLGIFCHTSFNGGATFEVGGQIFGLATGDGGLHGAITTAPDGTVYVTPRVETPAIIFSKDNGYSWETRTMGEDVGTPYPRKNSEVATDSDSNAYHIWTGGDFGIYLSRSTDSGDTWEQESARISPIEVISTTFPQIDAGDPGRIAITYLGSENSSELGGLDIDGQEWDGNPHYANGNVSYHLYITYSLNALDANPIFHTVRVSPDPVQIGSICLNSGDCRDIGGSNRNLLDFNDLHIDKDGRVYVAFADGCTGVCATGNNSQPEDSRSKTGAMYYLGSGPSLFESVGNLVEFGTNI
;
A
#
# COMPACT_ATOMS: atom_id res chain seq x y z
N MET A 1 -76.20 -9.45 32.37
CA MET A 1 -74.91 -8.89 32.71
C MET A 1 -73.84 -9.79 32.08
N THR A 2 -73.41 -9.47 30.92
CA THR A 2 -72.47 -10.24 30.10
C THR A 2 -71.28 -9.36 29.84
N LEU A 3 -70.11 -9.72 30.39
CA LEU A 3 -68.80 -9.13 30.11
C LEU A 3 -68.19 -9.86 28.92
N SER A 4 -67.99 -9.13 27.86
CA SER A 4 -67.25 -9.57 26.69
C SER A 4 -65.77 -9.13 26.85
N GLY A 5 -64.89 -10.10 26.97
CA GLY A 5 -63.43 -9.86 26.93
C GLY A 5 -62.89 -9.98 25.50
N CYS A 6 -62.31 -8.93 25.00
CA CYS A 6 -61.51 -8.97 23.75
C CYS A 6 -60.15 -9.59 24.05
N LEU A 7 -59.85 -10.70 23.43
CA LEU A 7 -58.50 -11.23 23.29
C LEU A 7 -57.74 -10.43 22.25
N HIS A 8 -56.67 -9.77 22.68
CA HIS A 8 -55.67 -9.22 21.79
C HIS A 8 -54.71 -10.35 21.44
N LEU A 9 -54.63 -10.71 20.19
CA LEU A 9 -53.57 -11.59 19.66
C LEU A 9 -52.43 -10.68 19.22
N ASP A 10 -51.36 -10.66 20.01
CA ASP A 10 -50.08 -10.11 19.62
C ASP A 10 -49.48 -11.03 18.56
N ASN A 11 -49.42 -10.54 17.31
CA ASN A 11 -48.64 -11.14 16.25
C ASN A 11 -47.18 -10.70 16.44
N ASP A 12 -46.41 -11.41 17.25
CA ASP A 12 -44.97 -11.36 17.22
C ASP A 12 -44.49 -12.01 15.93
N SER A 13 -44.36 -11.20 14.89
CA SER A 13 -43.56 -11.54 13.73
C SER A 13 -42.13 -11.56 14.17
N GLN A 14 -41.64 -12.73 14.57
CA GLN A 14 -40.20 -12.97 14.64
C GLN A 14 -39.60 -12.67 13.25
N LYS A 15 -38.96 -11.53 13.15
CA LYS A 15 -38.08 -11.22 12.06
C LYS A 15 -36.92 -12.23 12.18
N ILE A 16 -36.95 -13.26 11.34
CA ILE A 16 -35.79 -14.11 11.12
C ILE A 16 -34.75 -13.16 10.54
N ILE A 17 -33.82 -12.74 11.38
CA ILE A 17 -32.55 -12.16 10.91
C ILE A 17 -31.87 -13.34 10.24
N ASP A 18 -31.85 -13.33 8.93
CA ASP A 18 -31.03 -14.22 8.13
C ASP A 18 -29.58 -13.74 8.36
N ASP A 19 -28.93 -14.32 9.39
CA ASP A 19 -27.48 -14.23 9.58
C ASP A 19 -26.84 -15.05 8.45
N THR A 20 -26.90 -14.54 7.23
CA THR A 20 -25.92 -14.92 6.22
C THR A 20 -24.62 -14.24 6.63
N GLU A 21 -23.82 -14.92 7.44
CA GLU A 21 -22.39 -14.66 7.51
C GLU A 21 -21.90 -14.61 6.05
N GLU A 22 -21.52 -13.43 5.57
CA GLU A 22 -20.96 -13.31 4.23
C GLU A 22 -19.65 -14.09 4.24
N GLU A 23 -19.68 -15.24 3.59
CA GLU A 23 -18.61 -16.23 3.65
C GLU A 23 -17.31 -15.58 3.15
N THR A 24 -16.25 -15.59 3.94
CA THR A 24 -14.93 -15.06 3.56
C THR A 24 -14.53 -15.66 2.22
N ARG A 25 -14.40 -14.83 1.18
CA ARG A 25 -14.03 -15.30 -0.15
C ARG A 25 -12.55 -15.58 -0.20
N VAL A 26 -12.20 -16.82 -0.58
CA VAL A 26 -10.82 -17.29 -0.67
C VAL A 26 -10.60 -17.90 -2.06
N PHE A 27 -9.49 -17.54 -2.67
CA PHE A 27 -9.06 -18.04 -3.96
C PHE A 27 -7.67 -18.67 -3.81
N VAL A 28 -7.43 -19.78 -4.53
CA VAL A 28 -6.10 -20.35 -4.69
C VAL A 28 -5.84 -20.44 -6.18
N THR A 29 -4.83 -19.70 -6.66
CA THR A 29 -4.60 -19.54 -8.09
C THR A 29 -3.15 -19.84 -8.50
N ASN A 30 -2.97 -20.16 -9.77
CA ASN A 30 -1.67 -20.29 -10.43
C ASN A 30 -1.18 -18.93 -10.98
N SER A 31 -0.05 -18.93 -11.69
CA SER A 31 0.55 -17.75 -12.32
C SER A 31 -0.27 -17.13 -13.49
N GLU A 32 -1.39 -17.72 -13.86
CA GLU A 32 -2.33 -17.18 -14.83
C GLU A 32 -3.58 -16.58 -14.16
N GLY A 33 -3.64 -16.58 -12.82
CA GLY A 33 -4.81 -16.16 -12.04
C GLY A 33 -5.95 -17.18 -12.06
N LEU A 34 -5.71 -18.38 -12.58
CA LEU A 34 -6.71 -19.45 -12.69
C LEU A 34 -6.77 -20.29 -11.41
N SER A 35 -7.98 -20.60 -10.96
CA SER A 35 -8.22 -21.42 -9.77
C SER A 35 -7.58 -22.80 -9.89
N VAL A 36 -6.95 -23.27 -8.80
CA VAL A 36 -6.35 -24.58 -8.67
C VAL A 36 -6.95 -25.35 -7.49
N GLU A 37 -7.03 -26.69 -7.60
CA GLU A 37 -7.57 -27.57 -6.56
C GLU A 37 -6.52 -27.83 -5.46
N LEU A 38 -6.19 -26.80 -4.68
CA LEU A 38 -5.32 -26.90 -3.51
C LEU A 38 -6.05 -26.31 -2.28
N PRO A 39 -5.76 -26.82 -1.07
CA PRO A 39 -6.31 -26.21 0.14
C PRO A 39 -5.76 -24.80 0.30
N PRO A 40 -6.60 -23.83 0.69
CA PRO A 40 -6.14 -22.49 1.00
C PRO A 40 -5.22 -22.49 2.23
N LEU A 41 -4.31 -21.52 2.29
CA LEU A 41 -3.58 -21.24 3.54
C LEU A 41 -4.56 -20.80 4.63
N PRO A 42 -4.32 -21.19 5.90
CA PRO A 42 -5.17 -20.79 7.03
C PRO A 42 -4.87 -19.34 7.45
N LEU A 43 -5.24 -18.38 6.62
CA LEU A 43 -5.03 -16.96 6.84
C LEU A 43 -6.22 -16.37 7.60
N ASN A 44 -5.98 -15.82 8.79
CA ASN A 44 -6.98 -15.09 9.57
C ASN A 44 -6.49 -13.65 9.81
N PHE A 45 -7.26 -12.67 9.36
CA PHE A 45 -6.93 -11.25 9.47
C PHE A 45 -7.82 -10.57 10.52
N VAL A 46 -7.23 -9.68 11.28
CA VAL A 46 -7.89 -8.90 12.34
C VAL A 46 -7.97 -7.44 11.91
N PHE A 47 -9.16 -6.87 12.02
CA PHE A 47 -9.45 -5.47 11.71
C PHE A 47 -9.11 -4.55 12.89
N SER A 48 -8.64 -3.35 12.61
CA SER A 48 -8.44 -2.26 13.57
C SER A 48 -8.85 -0.93 12.96
N ASP A 49 -9.75 -0.21 13.63
CA ASP A 49 -10.10 1.16 13.30
C ASP A 49 -9.10 2.12 13.97
N VAL A 50 -8.48 2.98 13.17
CA VAL A 50 -7.49 3.96 13.68
C VAL A 50 -8.16 5.14 14.37
N GLY A 51 -9.43 5.41 14.06
CA GLY A 51 -10.21 6.48 14.68
C GLY A 51 -9.90 7.89 14.18
N GLU A 52 -9.18 8.01 13.06
CA GLU A 52 -8.84 9.28 12.41
C GLU A 52 -9.02 9.16 10.88
N ASP A 53 -9.22 10.28 10.20
CA ASP A 53 -9.15 10.33 8.74
C ASP A 53 -7.72 10.01 8.30
N GLY A 54 -7.56 9.05 7.40
CA GLY A 54 -6.24 8.57 6.97
C GLY A 54 -6.23 8.15 5.50
N PRO A 55 -6.59 9.04 4.55
CA PRO A 55 -6.40 8.76 3.14
C PRO A 55 -4.91 8.74 2.84
N GLU A 56 -4.50 7.90 1.89
CA GLU A 56 -3.09 7.74 1.53
C GLU A 56 -2.20 7.35 2.73
N PRO A 57 -2.59 6.30 3.48
CA PRO A 57 -1.90 5.95 4.72
C PRO A 57 -0.52 5.37 4.45
N SER A 58 0.37 5.50 5.46
CA SER A 58 1.59 4.70 5.55
C SER A 58 1.61 3.98 6.88
N ILE A 59 2.21 2.78 6.91
CA ILE A 59 2.32 1.97 8.11
C ILE A 59 3.77 1.52 8.32
N GLY A 60 4.19 1.37 9.58
CA GLY A 60 5.47 0.77 9.92
C GLY A 60 5.42 0.21 11.34
N ILE A 61 6.23 -0.81 11.61
CA ILE A 61 6.23 -1.51 12.89
C ILE A 61 7.65 -1.52 13.45
N THR A 62 7.82 -1.04 14.69
CA THR A 62 9.11 -1.10 15.39
C THR A 62 9.40 -2.50 15.93
N SER A 63 10.65 -2.80 16.24
CA SER A 63 11.07 -4.08 16.85
C SER A 63 10.39 -4.35 18.20
N SER A 64 9.95 -3.28 18.89
CA SER A 64 9.16 -3.36 20.12
C SER A 64 7.71 -3.81 19.88
N GLY A 65 7.24 -3.83 18.63
CA GLY A 65 5.86 -4.15 18.25
C GLY A 65 4.91 -2.95 18.29
N CYS A 66 5.41 -1.72 18.43
CA CYS A 66 4.60 -0.53 18.26
C CYS A 66 4.34 -0.27 16.78
N ILE A 67 3.08 -0.10 16.42
CA ILE A 67 2.61 0.18 15.06
C ILE A 67 2.46 1.69 14.91
N PHE A 68 2.98 2.23 13.82
CA PHE A 68 2.76 3.61 13.40
C PHE A 68 1.93 3.65 12.14
N PHE A 69 0.83 4.39 12.17
CA PHE A 69 -0.05 4.67 11.04
C PHE A 69 -0.04 6.18 10.81
N ILE A 70 0.37 6.62 9.63
CA ILE A 70 0.36 8.04 9.29
C ILE A 70 -1.00 8.41 8.71
N ALA A 71 -1.77 9.17 9.50
CA ALA A 71 -3.09 9.68 9.17
C ALA A 71 -2.99 11.17 8.86
N LEU A 72 -2.70 11.51 7.61
CA LEU A 72 -2.39 12.88 7.20
C LEU A 72 -1.20 13.45 8.01
N GLU A 73 -1.41 14.56 8.75
CA GLU A 73 -0.37 15.14 9.60
C GLU A 73 -0.17 14.44 10.95
N LYS A 74 -0.94 13.38 11.24
CA LYS A 74 -0.97 12.72 12.54
C LYS A 74 -0.26 11.38 12.50
N PRO A 75 0.91 11.23 13.11
CA PRO A 75 1.48 9.91 13.39
C PRO A 75 0.68 9.25 14.52
N MET A 76 -0.20 8.33 14.15
CA MET A 76 -0.97 7.53 15.09
C MET A 76 -0.15 6.32 15.52
N ARG A 77 -0.06 6.07 16.83
CA ARG A 77 0.69 4.94 17.40
C ARG A 77 -0.20 4.02 18.18
N SER A 78 -0.03 2.71 17.96
CA SER A 78 -0.57 1.64 18.80
C SER A 78 0.56 0.72 19.26
N CYS A 79 0.65 0.42 20.56
CA CYS A 79 1.59 -0.58 21.11
C CYS A 79 0.84 -1.75 21.75
N ASP A 80 -0.41 -1.96 21.38
CA ASP A 80 -1.29 -3.03 21.84
C ASP A 80 -2.00 -3.73 20.66
N HIS A 81 -1.28 -3.87 19.56
CA HIS A 81 -1.72 -4.56 18.33
C HIS A 81 -2.97 -3.95 17.67
N GLY A 82 -3.09 -2.61 17.71
CA GLY A 82 -4.19 -1.90 17.08
C GLY A 82 -5.47 -1.81 17.93
N LEU A 83 -5.44 -2.22 19.21
CA LEU A 83 -6.59 -2.09 20.09
C LEU A 83 -6.85 -0.64 20.51
N THR A 84 -5.79 0.13 20.72
CA THR A 84 -5.88 1.57 21.00
C THR A 84 -4.86 2.36 20.20
N TRP A 85 -5.28 3.55 19.75
CA TRP A 85 -4.45 4.45 18.96
C TRP A 85 -4.30 5.81 19.64
N ASN A 86 -3.10 6.36 19.58
CA ASN A 86 -2.78 7.66 20.13
C ASN A 86 -2.04 8.52 19.10
N ASN A 87 -2.50 9.73 18.89
CA ASN A 87 -1.73 10.72 18.15
C ASN A 87 -0.48 11.11 18.96
N VAL A 88 0.70 10.88 18.39
CA VAL A 88 2.00 11.18 19.02
C VAL A 88 2.74 12.33 18.32
N ALA A 89 2.07 13.12 17.51
CA ALA A 89 2.63 14.37 16.97
C ALA A 89 2.99 15.35 18.09
N ASP A 90 4.05 16.08 17.91
CA ASP A 90 4.44 17.17 18.79
C ASP A 90 4.57 18.51 18.04
N ILE A 91 4.95 19.58 18.75
CA ILE A 91 5.05 20.93 18.20
C ILE A 91 6.13 21.07 17.11
N THR A 92 7.04 20.12 16.97
CA THR A 92 8.10 20.14 15.95
C THR A 92 7.61 19.61 14.60
N GLN A 93 6.45 18.96 14.56
CA GLN A 93 5.85 18.45 13.32
C GLN A 93 5.28 19.62 12.48
N ALA A 94 5.25 19.44 11.17
CA ALA A 94 4.57 20.37 10.30
C ALA A 94 3.06 20.40 10.60
N PRO A 95 2.41 21.57 10.58
CA PRO A 95 1.02 21.70 11.00
C PRO A 95 0.00 21.17 9.98
N PHE A 96 0.44 20.86 8.77
CA PHE A 96 -0.39 20.30 7.69
C PHE A 96 0.51 19.58 6.68
N THR A 97 -0.11 18.71 5.92
CA THR A 97 0.50 18.07 4.75
C THR A 97 -0.47 18.06 3.57
N SER A 98 0.04 18.11 2.36
CA SER A 98 -0.72 17.85 1.12
C SER A 98 -0.41 16.48 0.52
N ASP A 99 0.56 15.76 1.10
CA ASP A 99 0.96 14.41 0.72
C ASP A 99 1.73 13.82 1.91
N PRO A 100 1.10 12.98 2.76
CA PRO A 100 1.73 12.40 3.93
C PRO A 100 2.56 11.18 3.54
N TYR A 101 3.64 10.92 4.27
CA TYR A 101 4.33 9.63 4.20
C TYR A 101 5.03 9.32 5.52
N GLY A 102 5.10 8.04 5.87
CA GLY A 102 5.84 7.56 7.02
C GLY A 102 6.66 6.33 6.70
N TRP A 103 7.69 6.11 7.49
CA TRP A 103 8.57 4.96 7.38
C TRP A 103 9.11 4.59 8.75
N VAL A 104 9.22 3.32 9.06
CA VAL A 104 9.96 2.82 10.22
C VAL A 104 11.21 2.11 9.72
N ASP A 105 12.37 2.58 10.14
CA ASP A 105 13.65 1.92 9.84
C ASP A 105 13.70 0.57 10.58
N PRO A 106 13.73 -0.56 9.88
CA PRO A 106 13.65 -1.88 10.50
C PRO A 106 14.90 -2.26 11.33
N VAL A 107 16.01 -1.50 11.19
CA VAL A 107 17.26 -1.76 11.90
C VAL A 107 17.39 -0.92 13.15
N THR A 108 17.03 0.36 13.09
CA THR A 108 17.26 1.33 14.18
C THR A 108 15.99 1.68 14.94
N ASP A 109 14.81 1.25 14.48
CA ASP A 109 13.50 1.65 14.99
C ASP A 109 13.21 3.17 14.87
N ARG A 110 14.00 3.91 14.06
CA ARG A 110 13.68 5.30 13.79
C ARG A 110 12.38 5.40 13.00
N VAL A 111 11.45 6.16 13.54
CA VAL A 111 10.17 6.45 12.88
C VAL A 111 10.28 7.77 12.15
N PHE A 112 10.03 7.77 10.85
CA PHE A 112 9.92 8.98 10.04
C PHE A 112 8.45 9.37 9.85
N ASN A 113 8.17 10.66 9.95
CA ASN A 113 6.89 11.27 9.60
C ASN A 113 7.17 12.46 8.69
N ILE A 114 6.72 12.39 7.44
CA ILE A 114 7.13 13.29 6.38
C ILE A 114 5.91 14.05 5.88
N HIS A 115 6.06 15.36 5.73
CA HIS A 115 4.98 16.25 5.34
C HIS A 115 5.37 17.07 4.12
N MET A 116 4.68 16.89 3.02
CA MET A 116 4.82 17.76 1.87
C MET A 116 4.07 19.08 2.12
N MET A 117 4.76 20.18 1.93
CA MET A 117 4.24 21.52 2.24
C MET A 117 4.05 22.33 0.95
N GLY A 118 2.81 22.38 0.48
CA GLY A 118 2.39 23.26 -0.62
C GLY A 118 3.06 22.97 -1.97
N LEU A 119 3.45 21.71 -2.24
CA LEU A 119 4.13 21.29 -3.47
C LEU A 119 5.53 21.95 -3.68
N GLU A 120 6.11 22.56 -2.65
CA GLU A 120 7.38 23.31 -2.77
C GLU A 120 8.52 22.69 -1.94
N SER A 121 8.20 22.26 -0.72
CA SER A 121 9.18 21.73 0.23
C SER A 121 8.62 20.56 1.00
N THR A 122 9.50 19.82 1.67
CA THR A 122 9.12 18.69 2.51
C THR A 122 9.70 18.85 3.89
N TRP A 123 8.88 18.69 4.92
CA TRP A 123 9.33 18.55 6.29
C TRP A 123 9.61 17.08 6.55
N ILE A 124 10.85 16.75 6.93
CA ILE A 124 11.24 15.40 7.29
C ILE A 124 11.42 15.37 8.80
N GLY A 125 10.45 14.76 9.47
CA GLY A 125 10.45 14.54 10.91
C GLY A 125 10.90 13.12 11.24
N TRP A 126 11.57 12.94 12.39
CA TRP A 126 11.91 11.62 12.90
C TRP A 126 11.87 11.53 14.42
N SER A 127 11.65 10.31 14.92
CA SER A 127 11.68 9.97 16.35
C SER A 127 12.52 8.71 16.55
N ASP A 128 13.41 8.76 17.56
CA ASP A 128 14.23 7.61 18.00
C ASP A 128 13.72 7.00 19.31
N ASN A 129 12.46 7.28 19.71
CA ASN A 129 11.88 6.83 20.96
C ASN A 129 10.38 6.58 20.86
N ASP A 130 9.97 5.84 19.82
CA ASP A 130 8.57 5.44 19.58
C ASP A 130 7.59 6.63 19.59
N GLY A 131 7.95 7.76 18.98
CA GLY A 131 7.10 8.95 18.94
C GLY A 131 7.05 9.74 20.26
N GLY A 132 7.91 9.42 21.24
CA GLY A 132 7.96 10.14 22.52
C GLY A 132 8.49 11.58 22.39
N SER A 133 9.31 11.83 21.38
CA SER A 133 9.74 13.16 20.96
C SER A 133 10.20 13.12 19.50
N TRP A 134 10.13 14.26 18.83
CA TRP A 134 10.44 14.39 17.43
C TRP A 134 11.50 15.43 17.17
N LEU A 135 12.33 15.19 16.18
CA LEU A 135 13.20 16.14 15.53
C LEU A 135 12.77 16.29 14.07
N GLY A 136 13.21 17.32 13.39
CA GLY A 136 12.90 17.45 11.97
C GLY A 136 13.60 18.62 11.32
N ASN A 137 13.77 18.51 10.00
CA ASN A 137 14.37 19.54 9.17
C ASN A 137 13.53 19.73 7.88
N PRO A 138 13.41 20.94 7.37
CA PRO A 138 12.89 21.14 6.05
C PRO A 138 13.90 20.68 5.00
N HIS A 139 13.43 19.96 3.99
CA HIS A 139 14.17 19.68 2.78
C HIS A 139 13.70 20.65 1.68
N ASP A 140 14.62 21.51 1.24
CA ASP A 140 14.37 22.39 0.10
C ASP A 140 14.63 21.62 -1.20
N SER A 141 13.58 21.43 -1.97
CA SER A 141 13.66 20.74 -3.25
C SER A 141 14.26 21.59 -4.37
N GLY A 142 14.70 22.83 -4.09
CA GLY A 142 15.25 23.76 -5.05
C GLY A 142 14.19 24.44 -5.94
N PRO A 143 14.59 25.18 -6.97
CA PRO A 143 13.74 26.14 -7.67
C PRO A 143 12.71 25.51 -8.63
N ILE A 144 12.73 24.21 -8.85
CA ILE A 144 11.74 23.51 -9.70
C ILE A 144 10.54 23.16 -8.81
N PRO A 145 9.34 23.69 -9.09
CA PRO A 145 8.15 23.43 -8.27
C PRO A 145 7.55 22.06 -8.50
N LEU A 146 6.46 21.78 -7.81
CA LEU A 146 5.62 20.58 -7.91
C LEU A 146 6.29 19.34 -7.33
N ASN A 147 6.73 19.44 -6.07
CA ASN A 147 6.95 18.25 -5.26
C ASN A 147 5.64 17.50 -5.12
N ASP A 148 5.68 16.20 -5.33
CA ASP A 148 4.51 15.33 -5.25
C ASP A 148 4.98 13.89 -5.02
N HIS A 149 4.15 13.01 -4.48
CA HIS A 149 4.49 11.61 -4.23
C HIS A 149 5.84 11.43 -3.53
N ILE A 150 5.94 11.95 -2.30
CA ILE A 150 7.13 11.81 -1.47
C ILE A 150 7.24 10.38 -0.93
N LYS A 151 8.41 9.77 -1.05
CA LYS A 151 8.70 8.44 -0.51
C LYS A 151 10.06 8.42 0.16
N LEU A 152 10.20 7.60 1.23
CA LEU A 152 11.46 7.42 1.94
C LEU A 152 11.65 5.93 2.23
N ALA A 153 12.89 5.46 2.14
CA ALA A 153 13.30 4.14 2.61
C ALA A 153 14.69 4.23 3.26
N THR A 154 15.00 3.24 4.07
CA THR A 154 16.32 3.05 4.68
C THR A 154 16.89 1.70 4.29
N GLY A 155 18.21 1.59 4.17
CA GLY A 155 18.86 0.34 3.84
C GLY A 155 20.35 0.35 4.13
N PRO A 156 21.00 -0.83 4.06
CA PRO A 156 22.41 -0.95 4.37
C PRO A 156 23.27 -0.15 3.40
N TRP A 157 24.42 0.31 3.89
CA TRP A 157 25.44 0.94 3.06
C TRP A 157 26.13 -0.11 2.18
N VAL A 158 26.31 0.24 0.91
CA VAL A 158 27.16 -0.56 0.01
C VAL A 158 28.64 -0.22 0.31
N ASP A 159 29.42 -1.23 0.73
CA ASP A 159 30.80 -1.06 1.22
C ASP A 159 31.86 -0.77 0.14
N GLU A 160 31.56 -0.92 -1.14
CA GLU A 160 32.56 -0.87 -2.21
C GLU A 160 32.90 0.56 -2.67
N GLY A 161 33.82 1.21 -1.92
CA GLY A 161 34.59 2.32 -2.48
C GLY A 161 33.92 3.67 -2.64
N TYR A 162 32.63 3.75 -2.39
CA TYR A 162 31.86 4.98 -2.43
C TYR A 162 31.92 5.66 -1.06
N GLY A 163 33.04 6.30 -0.79
CA GLY A 163 33.16 7.15 0.38
C GLY A 163 32.14 8.28 0.33
N ILE A 164 31.64 8.67 1.50
CA ILE A 164 30.88 9.92 1.64
C ILE A 164 31.69 11.05 1.00
N PRO A 165 31.06 12.02 0.30
CA PRO A 165 31.75 13.20 -0.19
C PRO A 165 32.59 13.85 0.91
N GLY A 166 33.90 13.94 0.71
CA GLY A 166 34.83 14.44 1.72
C GLY A 166 35.50 13.37 2.60
N GLY A 167 35.32 12.07 2.36
CA GLY A 167 35.99 10.97 3.05
C GLY A 167 35.55 10.76 4.51
N LEU A 168 34.31 11.20 4.85
CA LEU A 168 33.70 11.00 6.14
C LEU A 168 33.01 9.63 6.20
N SER A 169 32.91 9.04 7.37
CA SER A 169 32.08 7.84 7.60
C SER A 169 30.60 8.26 7.82
N PRO A 170 29.62 7.42 7.45
CA PRO A 170 28.23 7.66 7.81
C PRO A 170 28.06 7.84 9.32
N ILE A 171 27.20 8.77 9.72
CA ILE A 171 26.87 9.01 11.14
C ILE A 171 25.69 8.14 11.57
N TYR A 172 24.87 7.74 10.60
CA TYR A 172 23.70 6.89 10.80
C TYR A 172 23.97 5.49 10.24
N GLU A 173 23.46 4.47 10.89
CA GLU A 173 23.72 3.07 10.59
C GLU A 173 23.23 2.65 9.21
N GLN A 174 22.14 3.28 8.73
CA GLN A 174 21.53 3.00 7.43
C GLN A 174 21.65 4.20 6.48
N ALA A 175 21.72 3.95 5.18
CA ALA A 175 21.47 4.98 4.17
C ALA A 175 19.98 5.36 4.22
N VAL A 176 19.67 6.65 4.16
CA VAL A 176 18.29 7.13 4.06
C VAL A 176 18.09 7.73 2.69
N TYR A 177 17.18 7.14 1.92
CA TYR A 177 16.82 7.59 0.59
C TYR A 177 15.49 8.34 0.64
N PHE A 178 15.45 9.53 0.04
CA PHE A 178 14.25 10.33 -0.10
C PHE A 178 14.02 10.64 -1.56
N CYS A 179 12.89 10.16 -2.11
CA CYS A 179 12.52 10.36 -3.51
C CYS A 179 11.18 11.09 -3.62
N TYR A 180 11.04 11.89 -4.68
CA TYR A 180 9.84 12.67 -4.94
C TYR A 180 9.75 13.06 -6.40
N ASN A 181 8.54 13.37 -6.84
CA ASN A 181 8.30 13.96 -8.14
C ASN A 181 8.64 15.45 -8.18
N LYS A 182 9.05 15.89 -9.32
CA LYS A 182 9.00 17.29 -9.76
C LYS A 182 8.47 17.38 -11.18
N LEU A 183 8.20 18.61 -11.63
CA LEU A 183 7.75 18.87 -13.00
C LEU A 183 8.60 18.17 -14.08
N LEU A 184 9.87 17.92 -13.84
CA LEU A 184 10.82 17.36 -14.81
C LEU A 184 11.12 15.86 -14.62
N GLY A 185 10.47 15.18 -13.66
CA GLY A 185 10.66 13.74 -13.40
C GLY A 185 10.89 13.38 -11.95
N ILE A 186 11.53 12.25 -11.71
CA ILE A 186 11.82 11.71 -10.37
C ILE A 186 13.17 12.22 -9.91
N PHE A 187 13.22 12.69 -8.67
CA PHE A 187 14.42 13.10 -7.96
C PHE A 187 14.59 12.22 -6.72
N CYS A 188 15.80 11.74 -6.50
CA CYS A 188 16.15 11.02 -5.29
C CYS A 188 17.40 11.61 -4.65
N HIS A 189 17.44 11.57 -3.33
CA HIS A 189 18.55 12.07 -2.53
C HIS A 189 18.90 11.07 -1.44
N THR A 190 20.18 10.98 -1.08
CA THR A 190 20.70 10.10 -0.03
C THR A 190 21.23 10.92 1.13
N SER A 191 20.82 10.55 2.34
CA SER A 191 21.29 11.12 3.59
C SER A 191 22.26 10.17 4.29
N PHE A 192 23.38 10.70 4.79
CA PHE A 192 24.39 9.99 5.55
C PHE A 192 24.25 10.15 7.07
N ASN A 193 23.26 10.93 7.50
CA ASN A 193 23.05 11.30 8.90
C ASN A 193 21.62 11.08 9.37
N GLY A 194 20.97 10.07 8.81
CA GLY A 194 19.65 9.64 9.26
C GLY A 194 18.49 10.58 8.89
N GLY A 195 18.58 11.26 7.75
CA GLY A 195 17.53 12.14 7.24
C GLY A 195 17.68 13.60 7.71
N ALA A 196 18.73 13.94 8.49
CA ALA A 196 18.91 15.32 8.94
C ALA A 196 19.35 16.25 7.79
N THR A 197 20.17 15.76 6.86
CA THR A 197 20.55 16.45 5.61
C THR A 197 20.68 15.41 4.49
N PHE A 198 20.67 15.86 3.23
CA PHE A 198 20.80 14.99 2.05
C PHE A 198 21.93 15.51 1.16
N GLU A 199 22.99 14.72 1.02
CA GLU A 199 24.26 15.15 0.44
C GLU A 199 24.46 14.68 -1.01
N VAL A 200 23.88 13.54 -1.38
CA VAL A 200 23.92 12.95 -2.73
C VAL A 200 22.55 12.99 -3.32
N GLY A 201 22.44 13.31 -4.59
CA GLY A 201 21.16 13.20 -5.26
C GLY A 201 20.99 14.09 -6.47
N GLY A 202 19.85 13.93 -7.10
CA GLY A 202 19.47 14.64 -8.33
C GLY A 202 18.34 13.95 -9.05
N GLN A 203 18.16 14.35 -10.30
CA GLN A 203 17.18 13.72 -11.17
C GLN A 203 17.65 12.33 -11.59
N ILE A 204 16.86 11.30 -11.27
CA ILE A 204 17.14 9.90 -11.61
C ILE A 204 16.35 9.41 -12.83
N PHE A 205 15.22 10.05 -13.12
CA PHE A 205 14.38 9.72 -14.27
C PHE A 205 13.73 10.99 -14.84
N GLY A 206 13.73 11.15 -16.15
CA GLY A 206 13.24 12.35 -16.82
C GLY A 206 11.90 12.15 -17.53
N LEU A 207 11.14 13.23 -17.70
CA LEU A 207 9.88 13.28 -18.47
C LEU A 207 10.08 13.15 -19.99
N ALA A 208 11.08 12.45 -20.50
CA ALA A 208 11.37 12.37 -21.94
C ALA A 208 10.19 11.86 -22.79
N THR A 209 9.16 11.26 -22.15
CA THR A 209 8.00 10.64 -22.83
C THR A 209 6.64 11.14 -22.33
N GLY A 210 6.60 12.14 -21.44
CA GLY A 210 5.34 12.68 -20.89
C GLY A 210 4.72 11.90 -19.74
N ASP A 211 5.26 10.73 -19.40
CA ASP A 211 4.70 9.81 -18.39
C ASP A 211 5.58 9.63 -17.14
N GLY A 212 6.77 10.18 -17.12
CA GLY A 212 7.75 9.92 -16.09
C GLY A 212 7.46 10.64 -14.78
N GLY A 213 6.91 9.95 -13.78
CA GLY A 213 6.79 10.40 -12.40
C GLY A 213 7.01 9.25 -11.45
N LEU A 214 7.37 9.53 -10.19
CA LEU A 214 7.31 8.57 -9.12
C LEU A 214 5.84 8.27 -8.85
N HIS A 215 5.50 7.00 -8.67
CA HIS A 215 4.19 6.69 -8.17
C HIS A 215 4.22 5.66 -7.06
N GLY A 216 4.99 4.62 -7.20
CA GLY A 216 5.03 3.54 -6.25
C GLY A 216 6.12 3.71 -5.18
N ALA A 217 6.53 2.58 -4.62
CA ALA A 217 7.49 2.50 -3.55
C ALA A 217 8.90 2.91 -3.97
N ILE A 218 9.64 3.26 -2.95
CA ILE A 218 11.08 3.10 -2.89
C ILE A 218 11.35 1.98 -1.89
N THR A 219 12.19 1.02 -2.22
CA THR A 219 12.62 -0.04 -1.31
C THR A 219 14.11 -0.30 -1.44
N THR A 220 14.68 -0.94 -0.41
CA THR A 220 16.09 -1.30 -0.37
C THR A 220 16.22 -2.79 -0.10
N ALA A 221 17.16 -3.43 -0.79
CA ALA A 221 17.49 -4.83 -0.57
C ALA A 221 18.59 -4.98 0.51
N PRO A 222 18.72 -6.17 1.14
CA PRO A 222 19.78 -6.47 2.08
C PRO A 222 21.21 -6.29 1.53
N ASP A 223 21.40 -6.37 0.22
CA ASP A 223 22.70 -6.12 -0.45
C ASP A 223 22.99 -4.62 -0.68
N GLY A 224 22.07 -3.73 -0.28
CA GLY A 224 22.18 -2.28 -0.44
C GLY A 224 21.65 -1.74 -1.77
N THR A 225 21.15 -2.60 -2.67
CA THR A 225 20.47 -2.13 -3.89
C THR A 225 19.20 -1.39 -3.52
N VAL A 226 19.01 -0.20 -4.06
CA VAL A 226 17.77 0.58 -3.89
C VAL A 226 16.97 0.60 -5.19
N TYR A 227 15.65 0.41 -5.09
CA TYR A 227 14.73 0.33 -6.20
C TYR A 227 13.67 1.42 -6.12
N VAL A 228 13.27 1.95 -7.28
CA VAL A 228 12.24 2.99 -7.44
C VAL A 228 11.35 2.63 -8.61
N THR A 229 10.04 2.72 -8.44
CA THR A 229 9.06 2.41 -9.48
C THR A 229 8.59 3.69 -10.19
N PRO A 230 8.89 3.89 -11.48
CA PRO A 230 8.40 5.03 -12.24
C PRO A 230 6.98 4.80 -12.76
N ARG A 231 6.25 5.89 -12.99
CA ARG A 231 4.95 5.89 -13.67
C ARG A 231 5.14 5.90 -15.19
N VAL A 232 5.06 4.74 -15.82
CA VAL A 232 5.31 4.54 -17.25
C VAL A 232 4.31 3.55 -17.87
N GLU A 233 4.20 3.53 -19.20
CA GLU A 233 3.33 2.62 -19.95
C GLU A 233 3.84 1.18 -19.91
N THR A 234 5.12 0.99 -20.20
CA THR A 234 5.80 -0.30 -20.07
C THR A 234 6.36 -0.40 -18.66
N PRO A 235 5.98 -1.41 -17.84
CA PRO A 235 6.50 -1.57 -16.51
C PRO A 235 8.02 -1.50 -16.47
N ALA A 236 8.55 -0.74 -15.53
CA ALA A 236 9.97 -0.48 -15.41
C ALA A 236 10.38 -0.32 -13.94
N ILE A 237 11.65 -0.57 -13.69
CA ILE A 237 12.30 -0.33 -12.40
C ILE A 237 13.54 0.54 -12.61
N ILE A 238 13.76 1.46 -11.71
CA ILE A 238 14.97 2.26 -11.61
C ILE A 238 15.72 1.77 -10.38
N PHE A 239 17.02 1.53 -10.46
CA PHE A 239 17.76 1.02 -9.31
C PHE A 239 19.18 1.59 -9.26
N SER A 240 19.74 1.59 -8.04
CA SER A 240 21.11 1.99 -7.74
C SER A 240 21.78 0.95 -6.87
N LYS A 241 23.05 0.63 -7.17
CA LYS A 241 23.92 -0.28 -6.40
C LYS A 241 25.09 0.45 -5.73
N ASP A 242 25.05 1.78 -5.67
CA ASP A 242 26.15 2.62 -5.22
C ASP A 242 25.69 3.77 -4.30
N ASN A 243 24.71 3.49 -3.42
CA ASN A 243 24.16 4.46 -2.46
C ASN A 243 23.53 5.70 -3.14
N GLY A 244 22.97 5.54 -4.34
CA GLY A 244 22.26 6.62 -5.06
C GLY A 244 23.17 7.55 -5.88
N TYR A 245 24.46 7.19 -6.09
CA TYR A 245 25.36 7.98 -6.96
C TYR A 245 25.07 7.81 -8.44
N SER A 246 24.71 6.58 -8.86
CA SER A 246 24.27 6.30 -10.23
C SER A 246 23.03 5.42 -10.25
N TRP A 247 22.27 5.54 -11.33
CA TRP A 247 20.99 4.86 -11.47
C TRP A 247 20.87 4.23 -12.85
N GLU A 248 20.31 3.02 -12.88
CA GLU A 248 20.02 2.27 -14.09
C GLU A 248 18.51 2.01 -14.18
N THR A 249 18.02 1.71 -15.38
CA THR A 249 16.61 1.38 -15.63
C THR A 249 16.50 0.05 -16.37
N ARG A 250 15.54 -0.79 -15.97
CA ARG A 250 15.15 -2.01 -16.69
C ARG A 250 13.65 -1.98 -16.97
N THR A 251 13.25 -2.52 -18.10
CA THR A 251 11.86 -2.75 -18.48
C THR A 251 11.51 -4.23 -18.42
N MET A 252 10.25 -4.53 -18.15
CA MET A 252 9.68 -5.87 -18.06
C MET A 252 8.20 -5.84 -18.46
N GLY A 253 7.56 -7.01 -18.57
CA GLY A 253 6.11 -7.10 -18.72
C GLY A 253 5.58 -6.36 -19.96
N GLU A 254 6.30 -6.37 -21.09
CA GLU A 254 5.84 -5.73 -22.34
C GLU A 254 4.52 -6.33 -22.87
N ASP A 255 4.20 -7.57 -22.44
CA ASP A 255 2.97 -8.30 -22.77
C ASP A 255 1.72 -7.71 -22.08
N VAL A 256 1.89 -7.07 -20.93
CA VAL A 256 0.81 -6.51 -20.10
C VAL A 256 1.16 -5.10 -19.60
N GLY A 257 1.15 -4.13 -20.48
CA GLY A 257 1.41 -2.72 -20.12
C GLY A 257 0.51 -2.18 -19.01
N THR A 258 0.82 -1.00 -18.48
CA THR A 258 0.05 -0.34 -17.44
C THR A 258 -1.08 0.52 -18.03
N PRO A 259 -2.31 0.43 -17.49
CA PRO A 259 -3.42 1.25 -17.99
C PRO A 259 -3.31 2.70 -17.50
N TYR A 260 -3.91 3.63 -18.21
CA TYR A 260 -4.07 5.00 -17.73
C TYR A 260 -5.10 5.06 -16.59
N PRO A 261 -4.88 5.84 -15.52
CA PRO A 261 -3.75 6.75 -15.26
C PRO A 261 -2.56 6.06 -14.55
N ARG A 262 -1.84 5.20 -15.08
CA ARG A 262 -0.57 4.52 -14.77
C ARG A 262 -0.03 4.68 -13.32
N LYS A 263 -0.88 4.47 -12.35
CA LYS A 263 -0.62 4.75 -10.93
C LYS A 263 -0.69 3.49 -10.09
N ASN A 264 -0.03 2.43 -10.40
CA ASN A 264 -0.18 1.20 -9.61
C ASN A 264 1.00 0.27 -9.88
N SER A 265 2.16 0.63 -9.35
CA SER A 265 3.39 -0.12 -9.53
C SER A 265 4.23 -0.07 -8.26
N GLU A 266 4.58 -1.23 -7.70
CA GLU A 266 5.27 -1.36 -6.42
C GLU A 266 6.39 -2.39 -6.49
N VAL A 267 7.35 -2.32 -5.56
CA VAL A 267 8.48 -3.24 -5.50
C VAL A 267 8.83 -3.59 -4.06
N ALA A 268 9.12 -4.86 -3.82
CA ALA A 268 9.67 -5.35 -2.55
C ALA A 268 10.89 -6.22 -2.78
N THR A 269 11.65 -6.45 -1.72
CA THR A 269 12.83 -7.33 -1.73
C THR A 269 12.80 -8.29 -0.56
N ASP A 270 13.24 -9.54 -0.78
CA ASP A 270 13.33 -10.54 0.28
C ASP A 270 14.71 -10.56 0.98
N SER A 271 14.86 -11.41 1.99
CA SER A 271 16.07 -11.52 2.80
C SER A 271 17.33 -11.94 2.01
N ASP A 272 17.18 -12.50 0.81
CA ASP A 272 18.29 -12.88 -0.09
C ASP A 272 18.50 -11.85 -1.22
N SER A 273 17.86 -10.66 -1.13
CA SER A 273 17.93 -9.59 -2.12
C SER A 273 17.30 -9.93 -3.48
N ASN A 274 16.41 -10.94 -3.55
CA ASN A 274 15.56 -11.08 -4.73
C ASN A 274 14.52 -9.94 -4.73
N ALA A 275 14.18 -9.44 -5.90
CA ALA A 275 13.26 -8.33 -6.04
C ALA A 275 11.96 -8.75 -6.76
N TYR A 276 10.84 -8.22 -6.31
CA TYR A 276 9.49 -8.51 -6.78
C TYR A 276 8.83 -7.20 -7.19
N HIS A 277 8.63 -6.99 -8.49
CA HIS A 277 7.93 -5.84 -9.02
C HIS A 277 6.51 -6.22 -9.40
N ILE A 278 5.53 -5.49 -8.85
CA ILE A 278 4.12 -5.69 -9.19
C ILE A 278 3.52 -4.44 -9.82
N TRP A 279 2.49 -4.63 -10.66
CA TRP A 279 1.72 -3.52 -11.26
C TRP A 279 0.31 -3.96 -11.63
N THR A 280 -0.59 -2.99 -11.77
CA THR A 280 -1.88 -3.23 -12.41
C THR A 280 -1.69 -3.28 -13.93
N GLY A 281 -2.05 -4.38 -14.56
CA GLY A 281 -1.96 -4.58 -16.01
C GLY A 281 -3.11 -3.95 -16.79
N GLY A 282 -3.02 -4.00 -18.11
CA GLY A 282 -4.01 -3.39 -19.02
C GLY A 282 -5.42 -3.98 -18.92
N ASP A 283 -5.57 -5.16 -18.34
CA ASP A 283 -6.85 -5.81 -18.03
C ASP A 283 -7.29 -5.60 -16.56
N PHE A 284 -6.64 -4.68 -15.84
CA PHE A 284 -6.84 -4.37 -14.43
C PHE A 284 -6.63 -5.55 -13.46
N GLY A 285 -5.89 -6.59 -13.86
CA GLY A 285 -5.31 -7.59 -12.99
C GLY A 285 -3.99 -7.14 -12.37
N ILE A 286 -3.55 -7.76 -11.28
CA ILE A 286 -2.22 -7.53 -10.70
C ILE A 286 -1.23 -8.52 -11.29
N TYR A 287 -0.10 -8.01 -11.75
CA TYR A 287 0.98 -8.77 -12.39
C TYR A 287 2.28 -8.67 -11.61
N LEU A 288 3.15 -9.65 -11.76
CA LEU A 288 4.42 -9.81 -11.06
C LEU A 288 5.53 -10.13 -12.07
N SER A 289 6.67 -9.47 -11.92
CA SER A 289 7.96 -9.85 -12.48
C SER A 289 9.00 -9.95 -11.35
N ARG A 290 9.99 -10.82 -11.52
CA ARG A 290 10.98 -11.15 -10.49
C ARG A 290 12.38 -10.96 -11.01
N SER A 291 13.30 -10.57 -10.11
CA SER A 291 14.75 -10.54 -10.32
C SER A 291 15.44 -11.30 -9.20
N THR A 292 16.40 -12.15 -9.53
CA THR A 292 17.22 -12.91 -8.56
C THR A 292 18.71 -12.54 -8.66
N ASP A 293 19.03 -11.42 -9.28
CA ASP A 293 20.40 -10.92 -9.51
C ASP A 293 20.53 -9.43 -9.20
N SER A 294 19.84 -8.98 -8.12
CA SER A 294 19.88 -7.60 -7.64
C SER A 294 19.45 -6.57 -8.72
N GLY A 295 18.42 -6.91 -9.51
CA GLY A 295 17.83 -6.03 -10.51
C GLY A 295 18.54 -5.98 -11.87
N ASP A 296 19.62 -6.75 -12.07
CA ASP A 296 20.34 -6.74 -13.36
C ASP A 296 19.48 -7.32 -14.47
N THR A 297 18.73 -8.39 -14.20
CA THR A 297 17.76 -8.97 -15.13
C THR A 297 16.41 -9.21 -14.48
N TRP A 298 15.35 -9.14 -15.27
CA TRP A 298 13.98 -9.34 -14.85
C TRP A 298 13.26 -10.30 -15.80
N GLU A 299 12.34 -11.08 -15.24
CA GLU A 299 11.47 -11.94 -16.04
C GLU A 299 10.65 -11.09 -17.02
N GLN A 300 10.58 -11.53 -18.27
CA GLN A 300 9.84 -10.81 -19.32
C GLN A 300 8.39 -11.31 -19.44
N GLU A 301 8.14 -12.59 -19.10
CA GLU A 301 6.78 -13.14 -18.99
C GLU A 301 6.24 -12.84 -17.59
N SER A 302 5.10 -12.14 -17.54
CA SER A 302 4.52 -11.67 -16.29
C SER A 302 3.58 -12.72 -15.71
N ALA A 303 3.69 -12.99 -14.40
CA ALA A 303 2.71 -13.82 -13.70
C ALA A 303 1.53 -12.96 -13.23
N ARG A 304 0.28 -13.34 -13.57
CA ARG A 304 -0.91 -12.77 -12.98
C ARG A 304 -1.13 -13.35 -11.58
N ILE A 305 -1.17 -12.50 -10.57
CA ILE A 305 -1.32 -12.90 -9.16
C ILE A 305 -2.75 -12.71 -8.63
N SER A 306 -3.49 -11.74 -9.14
CA SER A 306 -4.90 -11.60 -8.79
C SER A 306 -5.74 -12.68 -9.48
N PRO A 307 -6.76 -13.25 -8.80
CA PRO A 307 -7.73 -14.14 -9.45
C PRO A 307 -8.36 -13.49 -10.68
N ILE A 308 -8.66 -14.27 -11.71
CA ILE A 308 -9.32 -13.73 -12.92
C ILE A 308 -10.74 -13.23 -12.64
N GLU A 309 -11.35 -13.70 -11.56
CA GLU A 309 -12.66 -13.24 -11.08
C GLU A 309 -12.60 -11.81 -10.55
N VAL A 310 -11.44 -11.33 -10.11
CA VAL A 310 -11.22 -9.93 -9.71
C VAL A 310 -10.84 -9.15 -10.96
N ILE A 311 -11.82 -8.44 -11.52
CA ILE A 311 -11.76 -7.84 -12.85
C ILE A 311 -11.30 -6.38 -12.85
N SER A 312 -11.22 -5.76 -11.68
CA SER A 312 -10.80 -4.38 -11.50
C SER A 312 -9.96 -4.28 -10.24
N THR A 313 -8.75 -3.78 -10.34
CA THR A 313 -7.85 -3.62 -9.20
C THR A 313 -7.20 -2.25 -9.18
N THR A 314 -6.84 -1.77 -7.97
CA THR A 314 -6.06 -0.55 -7.78
C THR A 314 -5.34 -0.58 -6.43
N PHE A 315 -4.37 0.31 -6.24
CA PHE A 315 -3.58 0.48 -5.01
C PHE A 315 -2.88 -0.81 -4.55
N PRO A 316 -2.19 -1.52 -5.48
CA PRO A 316 -1.40 -2.67 -5.06
C PRO A 316 -0.25 -2.23 -4.17
N GLN A 317 0.06 -3.05 -3.16
CA GLN A 317 1.24 -2.94 -2.30
C GLN A 317 1.82 -4.33 -2.10
N ILE A 318 3.12 -4.42 -1.89
CA ILE A 318 3.82 -5.69 -1.70
C ILE A 318 4.89 -5.55 -0.62
N ASP A 319 5.07 -6.60 0.18
CA ASP A 319 6.26 -6.79 1.00
C ASP A 319 6.68 -8.26 0.98
N ALA A 320 7.94 -8.53 1.33
CA ALA A 320 8.54 -9.85 1.25
C ALA A 320 9.34 -10.18 2.52
N GLY A 321 9.34 -11.46 2.90
CA GLY A 321 10.14 -11.99 4.01
C GLY A 321 11.33 -12.81 3.52
N ASP A 322 11.30 -14.13 3.74
CA ASP A 322 12.28 -15.06 3.19
C ASP A 322 12.08 -15.28 1.68
N PRO A 323 13.08 -15.82 0.94
CA PRO A 323 13.02 -16.00 -0.50
C PRO A 323 11.75 -16.70 -0.98
N GLY A 324 11.01 -16.01 -1.87
CA GLY A 324 9.76 -16.48 -2.43
C GLY A 324 8.54 -16.37 -1.52
N ARG A 325 8.65 -15.76 -0.34
CA ARG A 325 7.54 -15.55 0.59
C ARG A 325 7.12 -14.09 0.55
N ILE A 326 5.99 -13.82 -0.07
CA ILE A 326 5.48 -12.47 -0.34
C ILE A 326 4.04 -12.32 0.11
N ALA A 327 3.67 -11.09 0.47
CA ALA A 327 2.30 -10.68 0.66
C ALA A 327 1.99 -9.44 -0.18
N ILE A 328 0.79 -9.39 -0.74
CA ILE A 328 0.34 -8.33 -1.63
C ILE A 328 -1.05 -7.92 -1.18
N THR A 329 -1.33 -6.62 -1.16
CA THR A 329 -2.69 -6.10 -0.95
C THR A 329 -3.12 -5.24 -2.13
N TYR A 330 -4.42 -5.16 -2.38
CA TYR A 330 -5.03 -4.27 -3.38
C TYR A 330 -6.52 -4.08 -3.10
N LEU A 331 -7.10 -3.01 -3.58
CA LEU A 331 -8.55 -2.89 -3.73
C LEU A 331 -8.98 -3.60 -5.01
N GLY A 332 -10.05 -4.38 -4.93
CA GLY A 332 -10.54 -5.15 -6.07
C GLY A 332 -12.05 -5.24 -6.12
N SER A 333 -12.58 -5.48 -7.33
CA SER A 333 -14.00 -5.76 -7.59
C SER A 333 -14.15 -7.02 -8.41
N GLU A 334 -15.06 -7.90 -7.98
CA GLU A 334 -15.35 -9.19 -8.64
C GLU A 334 -16.48 -9.10 -9.66
N ASN A 335 -17.22 -7.99 -9.70
CA ASN A 335 -18.53 -8.00 -10.30
C ASN A 335 -18.63 -7.27 -11.64
N SER A 336 -18.59 -8.05 -12.73
CA SER A 336 -18.79 -7.53 -14.09
C SER A 336 -20.25 -7.56 -14.56
N SER A 337 -21.05 -8.55 -14.13
CA SER A 337 -22.36 -8.85 -14.73
C SER A 337 -23.50 -8.05 -14.13
N GLU A 338 -23.38 -7.58 -12.89
CA GLU A 338 -24.40 -6.76 -12.21
C GLU A 338 -24.25 -5.27 -12.50
N LEU A 339 -23.14 -4.86 -13.10
CA LEU A 339 -22.77 -3.46 -13.28
C LEU A 339 -23.51 -2.75 -14.42
N GLY A 340 -24.33 -3.47 -15.17
CA GLY A 340 -25.05 -2.89 -16.31
C GLY A 340 -24.15 -2.43 -17.46
N GLY A 341 -22.87 -2.78 -17.40
CA GLY A 341 -21.90 -2.63 -18.48
C GLY A 341 -21.42 -1.22 -18.78
N LEU A 342 -21.97 -0.18 -18.17
CA LEU A 342 -21.58 1.21 -18.49
C LEU A 342 -20.75 1.84 -17.35
N ASP A 343 -19.79 2.65 -17.75
CA ASP A 343 -18.99 3.51 -16.88
C ASP A 343 -19.74 4.80 -16.48
N ILE A 344 -19.09 5.69 -15.73
CA ILE A 344 -19.69 6.99 -15.34
C ILE A 344 -19.92 7.95 -16.51
N ASP A 345 -19.27 7.74 -17.65
CA ASP A 345 -19.42 8.51 -18.88
C ASP A 345 -20.45 7.87 -19.86
N GLY A 346 -21.06 6.73 -19.49
CA GLY A 346 -22.04 6.00 -20.28
C GLY A 346 -21.43 5.17 -21.42
N GLN A 347 -20.14 4.83 -21.31
CA GLN A 347 -19.44 3.89 -22.18
C GLN A 347 -19.47 2.49 -21.59
N GLU A 348 -19.16 1.46 -22.36
CA GLU A 348 -18.94 0.12 -21.82
C GLU A 348 -17.75 0.15 -20.87
N TRP A 349 -17.96 -0.30 -19.61
CA TRP A 349 -16.92 -0.27 -18.59
C TRP A 349 -15.88 -1.37 -18.84
N ASP A 350 -14.63 -0.98 -18.92
CA ASP A 350 -13.48 -1.83 -19.21
C ASP A 350 -12.77 -2.39 -17.97
N GLY A 351 -13.28 -2.11 -16.77
CA GLY A 351 -12.64 -2.48 -15.50
C GLY A 351 -11.84 -1.34 -14.86
N ASN A 352 -11.73 -0.18 -15.50
CA ASN A 352 -10.95 0.94 -14.97
C ASN A 352 -11.60 1.53 -13.70
N PRO A 353 -10.93 1.47 -12.51
CA PRO A 353 -11.49 2.00 -11.27
C PRO A 353 -11.83 3.49 -11.35
N HIS A 354 -11.07 4.25 -12.15
CA HIS A 354 -11.27 5.67 -12.32
C HIS A 354 -12.63 6.02 -12.93
N TYR A 355 -13.20 5.13 -13.74
CA TYR A 355 -14.47 5.31 -14.44
C TYR A 355 -15.59 4.39 -13.94
N ALA A 356 -15.38 3.67 -12.84
CA ALA A 356 -16.40 2.77 -12.28
C ALA A 356 -17.69 3.53 -11.95
N ASN A 357 -18.85 2.95 -12.28
CA ASN A 357 -20.16 3.52 -11.93
C ASN A 357 -20.54 3.22 -10.46
N GLY A 358 -21.62 3.82 -9.97
CA GLY A 358 -22.07 3.73 -8.60
C GLY A 358 -22.54 2.35 -8.12
N ASN A 359 -22.50 1.32 -8.97
CA ASN A 359 -22.85 -0.06 -8.58
C ASN A 359 -21.62 -0.92 -8.35
N VAL A 360 -20.42 -0.44 -8.70
CA VAL A 360 -19.16 -1.16 -8.48
C VAL A 360 -18.76 -1.07 -7.01
N SER A 361 -18.54 -2.21 -6.39
CA SER A 361 -18.07 -2.30 -5.00
C SER A 361 -16.64 -2.80 -4.97
N TYR A 362 -15.76 -2.05 -4.31
CA TYR A 362 -14.36 -2.42 -4.10
C TYR A 362 -14.17 -2.92 -2.69
N HIS A 363 -13.52 -4.07 -2.57
CA HIS A 363 -13.12 -4.70 -1.32
C HIS A 363 -11.60 -4.76 -1.19
N LEU A 364 -11.10 -4.92 0.03
CA LEU A 364 -9.69 -5.14 0.28
C LEU A 364 -9.36 -6.62 0.15
N TYR A 365 -8.36 -6.93 -0.69
CA TYR A 365 -7.81 -8.27 -0.89
C TYR A 365 -6.39 -8.33 -0.37
N ILE A 366 -6.03 -9.46 0.21
CA ILE A 366 -4.65 -9.80 0.57
C ILE A 366 -4.30 -11.14 -0.07
N THR A 367 -3.22 -11.15 -0.82
CA THR A 367 -2.69 -12.33 -1.52
C THR A 367 -1.36 -12.73 -0.90
N TYR A 368 -1.18 -14.01 -0.63
CA TYR A 368 0.03 -14.64 -0.14
C TYR A 368 0.61 -15.61 -1.16
N SER A 369 1.93 -15.65 -1.26
CA SER A 369 2.64 -16.77 -1.83
C SER A 369 3.80 -17.18 -0.92
N LEU A 370 4.01 -18.47 -0.72
CA LEU A 370 5.16 -19.01 0.01
C LEU A 370 6.21 -19.60 -0.92
N ASN A 371 5.97 -19.48 -2.23
CA ASN A 371 6.81 -20.05 -3.29
C ASN A 371 6.85 -19.17 -4.55
N ALA A 372 6.81 -17.86 -4.37
CA ALA A 372 6.76 -16.90 -5.48
C ALA A 372 7.99 -16.96 -6.42
N LEU A 373 9.10 -17.59 -6.02
CA LEU A 373 10.28 -17.81 -6.87
C LEU A 373 10.24 -19.12 -7.64
N ASP A 374 9.28 -20.00 -7.38
CA ASP A 374 9.13 -21.26 -8.11
C ASP A 374 8.72 -21.00 -9.58
N ALA A 375 8.99 -21.97 -10.45
CA ALA A 375 8.52 -21.91 -11.84
C ALA A 375 6.99 -21.95 -11.97
N ASN A 376 6.30 -22.50 -10.97
CA ASN A 376 4.84 -22.54 -10.89
C ASN A 376 4.39 -22.03 -9.51
N PRO A 377 4.41 -20.73 -9.28
CA PRO A 377 4.01 -20.16 -8.00
C PRO A 377 2.51 -20.35 -7.76
N ILE A 378 2.14 -20.45 -6.49
CA ILE A 378 0.75 -20.53 -6.04
C ILE A 378 0.44 -19.30 -5.22
N PHE A 379 -0.72 -18.71 -5.47
CA PHE A 379 -1.20 -17.50 -4.80
C PHE A 379 -2.48 -17.82 -4.02
N HIS A 380 -2.52 -17.41 -2.76
CA HIS A 380 -3.65 -17.57 -1.85
C HIS A 380 -4.23 -16.20 -1.54
N THR A 381 -5.37 -15.88 -2.10
CA THR A 381 -6.02 -14.57 -1.98
C THR A 381 -7.23 -14.66 -1.06
N VAL A 382 -7.33 -13.72 -0.13
CA VAL A 382 -8.47 -13.57 0.79
C VAL A 382 -9.07 -12.19 0.61
N ARG A 383 -10.38 -12.10 0.41
CA ARG A 383 -11.14 -10.86 0.56
C ARG A 383 -11.31 -10.60 2.06
N VAL A 384 -10.53 -9.67 2.62
CA VAL A 384 -10.47 -9.44 4.08
C VAL A 384 -11.52 -8.44 4.57
N SER A 385 -11.99 -7.53 3.71
CA SER A 385 -13.08 -6.63 4.07
C SER A 385 -14.43 -7.27 3.70
N PRO A 386 -15.30 -7.62 4.69
CA PRO A 386 -16.64 -8.12 4.41
C PRO A 386 -17.49 -7.02 3.74
N ASP A 387 -17.44 -5.82 4.27
CA ASP A 387 -18.09 -4.65 3.69
C ASP A 387 -17.24 -4.01 2.59
N PRO A 388 -17.84 -3.31 1.61
CA PRO A 388 -17.08 -2.55 0.62
C PRO A 388 -16.22 -1.48 1.27
N VAL A 389 -14.98 -1.33 0.79
CA VAL A 389 -14.09 -0.20 1.12
C VAL A 389 -14.45 1.05 0.31
N GLN A 390 -14.96 0.87 -0.88
CA GLN A 390 -15.43 1.97 -1.75
C GLN A 390 -16.56 1.48 -2.66
N ILE A 391 -17.55 2.34 -2.92
CA ILE A 391 -18.58 2.13 -3.91
C ILE A 391 -18.49 3.20 -4.99
N GLY A 392 -18.51 2.78 -6.25
CA GLY A 392 -18.34 3.65 -7.42
C GLY A 392 -16.88 3.96 -7.72
N SER A 393 -16.64 5.02 -8.48
CA SER A 393 -15.31 5.37 -8.98
C SER A 393 -14.32 5.73 -7.87
N ILE A 394 -13.06 5.35 -8.12
CA ILE A 394 -11.90 5.78 -7.36
C ILE A 394 -11.10 6.72 -8.25
N CYS A 395 -11.12 8.02 -7.95
CA CYS A 395 -10.39 8.99 -8.77
C CYS A 395 -8.89 8.88 -8.57
N LEU A 396 -8.21 8.37 -9.58
CA LEU A 396 -6.75 8.15 -9.59
C LEU A 396 -5.95 9.35 -10.14
N ASN A 397 -6.63 10.38 -10.65
CA ASN A 397 -5.98 11.55 -11.22
C ASN A 397 -6.78 12.81 -10.90
N SER A 398 -6.29 13.64 -9.98
CA SER A 398 -6.99 14.83 -9.47
C SER A 398 -7.43 15.82 -10.57
N GLY A 399 -6.75 15.85 -11.71
CA GLY A 399 -7.10 16.70 -12.86
C GLY A 399 -8.28 16.19 -13.68
N ASP A 400 -8.74 14.97 -13.46
CA ASP A 400 -9.74 14.27 -14.27
C ASP A 400 -10.84 13.57 -13.47
N CYS A 401 -11.03 13.95 -12.19
CA CYS A 401 -12.11 13.42 -11.38
C CYS A 401 -13.47 13.81 -11.98
N ARG A 402 -14.32 12.80 -12.24
CA ARG A 402 -15.64 12.97 -12.87
C ARG A 402 -16.74 13.29 -11.89
N ASP A 403 -16.52 13.06 -10.62
CA ASP A 403 -17.51 13.33 -9.59
C ASP A 403 -17.52 14.80 -9.16
N ILE A 404 -18.67 15.34 -8.77
CA ILE A 404 -18.82 16.74 -8.39
C ILE A 404 -17.93 17.06 -7.19
N GLY A 405 -17.04 18.03 -7.37
CA GLY A 405 -16.08 18.43 -6.32
C GLY A 405 -14.97 17.46 -6.06
N GLY A 406 -14.80 16.41 -6.90
CA GLY A 406 -13.76 15.40 -6.72
C GLY A 406 -13.97 14.51 -5.50
N SER A 407 -15.21 14.31 -5.08
CA SER A 407 -15.57 13.55 -3.88
C SER A 407 -15.09 12.08 -3.93
N ASN A 408 -14.92 11.52 -5.13
CA ASN A 408 -14.38 10.19 -5.36
C ASN A 408 -12.83 10.11 -5.30
N ARG A 409 -12.16 11.18 -4.85
CA ARG A 409 -10.74 11.21 -4.49
C ARG A 409 -10.52 11.06 -2.97
N ASN A 410 -11.50 10.57 -2.27
CA ASN A 410 -11.47 10.43 -0.81
C ASN A 410 -10.37 9.47 -0.30
N LEU A 411 -9.98 8.45 -1.10
CA LEU A 411 -8.93 7.50 -0.76
C LEU A 411 -7.51 8.01 -1.09
N LEU A 412 -7.39 9.06 -1.92
CA LEU A 412 -6.17 9.58 -2.52
C LEU A 412 -5.46 8.57 -3.43
N ASP A 413 -4.17 8.23 -3.22
CA ASP A 413 -3.36 7.59 -4.26
C ASP A 413 -2.87 6.17 -3.95
N PHE A 414 -2.82 5.72 -2.68
CA PHE A 414 -2.32 4.38 -2.34
C PHE A 414 -2.81 3.87 -0.98
N ASN A 415 -2.69 2.57 -0.77
CA ASN A 415 -2.67 1.88 0.52
C ASN A 415 -1.21 1.64 0.93
N ASP A 416 -0.97 0.93 2.04
CA ASP A 416 0.37 0.52 2.41
C ASP A 416 0.37 -0.88 3.03
N LEU A 417 1.50 -1.59 2.91
CA LEU A 417 1.69 -2.93 3.45
C LEU A 417 3.13 -3.09 3.94
N HIS A 418 3.30 -3.49 5.20
CA HIS A 418 4.60 -3.85 5.75
C HIS A 418 4.51 -5.10 6.62
N ILE A 419 5.66 -5.76 6.82
CA ILE A 419 5.81 -6.88 7.74
C ILE A 419 6.58 -6.45 8.99
N ASP A 420 6.29 -7.10 10.12
CA ASP A 420 7.09 -6.95 11.33
C ASP A 420 8.29 -7.91 11.35
N LYS A 421 9.12 -7.84 12.40
CA LYS A 421 10.28 -8.70 12.60
C LYS A 421 9.97 -10.20 12.68
N ASP A 422 8.71 -10.57 12.87
CA ASP A 422 8.24 -11.96 12.92
C ASP A 422 7.57 -12.37 11.59
N GLY A 423 7.61 -11.52 10.56
CA GLY A 423 7.00 -11.76 9.24
C GLY A 423 5.48 -11.72 9.25
N ARG A 424 4.87 -11.05 10.22
CA ARG A 424 3.44 -10.77 10.28
C ARG A 424 3.12 -9.60 9.37
N VAL A 425 2.11 -9.74 8.56
CA VAL A 425 1.67 -8.72 7.60
C VAL A 425 0.71 -7.74 8.27
N TYR A 426 0.91 -6.46 7.97
CA TYR A 426 0.06 -5.34 8.33
C TYR A 426 -0.29 -4.55 7.07
N VAL A 427 -1.56 -4.22 6.91
CA VAL A 427 -2.08 -3.47 5.76
C VAL A 427 -2.82 -2.24 6.25
N ALA A 428 -2.37 -1.06 5.84
CA ALA A 428 -3.04 0.20 6.07
C ALA A 428 -3.86 0.61 4.83
N PHE A 429 -5.07 1.08 5.04
CA PHE A 429 -5.94 1.56 3.97
C PHE A 429 -6.88 2.66 4.47
N ALA A 430 -7.44 3.42 3.54
CA ALA A 430 -8.54 4.32 3.85
C ALA A 430 -9.87 3.62 3.55
N ASP A 431 -10.77 3.59 4.54
CA ASP A 431 -12.13 3.10 4.36
C ASP A 431 -13.02 4.23 3.82
N GLY A 432 -13.39 4.11 2.56
CA GLY A 432 -14.23 5.06 1.84
C GLY A 432 -15.73 4.77 1.96
N CYS A 433 -16.13 3.69 2.63
CA CYS A 433 -17.52 3.24 2.70
C CYS A 433 -17.88 2.81 4.12
N THR A 434 -18.19 3.78 4.99
CA THR A 434 -18.55 3.55 6.40
C THR A 434 -20.04 3.73 6.66
N GLY A 435 -20.52 3.39 7.85
CA GLY A 435 -21.89 3.66 8.31
C GLY A 435 -22.96 3.03 7.42
N VAL A 436 -23.84 3.85 6.87
CA VAL A 436 -24.97 3.40 6.02
C VAL A 436 -24.48 2.83 4.69
N CYS A 437 -23.34 3.28 4.18
CA CYS A 437 -22.73 2.71 2.97
C CYS A 437 -22.39 1.24 3.18
N ALA A 438 -21.70 0.90 4.26
CA ALA A 438 -21.30 -0.46 4.60
C ALA A 438 -22.50 -1.42 4.76
N THR A 439 -23.66 -0.90 5.19
CA THR A 439 -24.88 -1.72 5.36
C THR A 439 -25.68 -1.93 4.08
N GLY A 440 -25.18 -1.52 2.92
CA GLY A 440 -25.82 -1.73 1.61
C GLY A 440 -27.00 -0.79 1.32
N ASN A 441 -27.22 0.24 2.12
CA ASN A 441 -28.26 1.23 1.88
C ASN A 441 -27.69 2.47 1.17
N ASN A 442 -27.34 2.32 -0.09
CA ASN A 442 -26.70 3.33 -0.95
C ASN A 442 -27.48 4.64 -1.15
N SER A 443 -28.51 4.90 -0.37
CA SER A 443 -29.33 6.13 -0.48
C SER A 443 -28.63 7.38 0.08
N GLN A 444 -27.46 7.23 0.73
CA GLN A 444 -26.72 8.33 1.34
C GLN A 444 -25.32 8.45 0.71
N PRO A 445 -25.13 9.28 -0.31
CA PRO A 445 -23.84 9.44 -1.00
C PRO A 445 -22.69 9.89 -0.08
N GLU A 446 -23.01 10.56 1.02
CA GLU A 446 -22.00 11.10 1.96
C GLU A 446 -21.22 10.00 2.65
N ASP A 447 -21.87 8.89 3.03
CA ASP A 447 -21.21 7.77 3.69
C ASP A 447 -20.32 6.94 2.73
N SER A 448 -20.51 7.09 1.42
CA SER A 448 -19.69 6.46 0.39
C SER A 448 -18.44 7.27 0.01
N ARG A 449 -18.14 8.31 0.80
CA ARG A 449 -16.99 9.21 0.58
C ARG A 449 -16.22 9.47 1.88
N SER A 450 -16.33 8.55 2.83
CA SER A 450 -15.47 8.57 4.01
C SER A 450 -14.01 8.33 3.62
N LYS A 451 -13.12 8.54 4.55
CA LYS A 451 -11.67 8.38 4.39
C LYS A 451 -11.03 7.96 5.71
N THR A 452 -11.77 7.15 6.47
CA THR A 452 -11.35 6.69 7.78
C THR A 452 -10.13 5.80 7.66
N GLY A 453 -9.08 6.09 8.41
CA GLY A 453 -7.90 5.25 8.47
C GLY A 453 -8.21 3.92 9.15
N ALA A 454 -7.85 2.83 8.51
CA ALA A 454 -8.09 1.48 9.00
C ALA A 454 -6.92 0.56 8.68
N MET A 455 -6.82 -0.53 9.42
CA MET A 455 -5.76 -1.51 9.29
C MET A 455 -6.32 -2.93 9.39
N TYR A 456 -5.75 -3.84 8.59
CA TYR A 456 -5.78 -5.28 8.84
C TYR A 456 -4.40 -5.78 9.19
N TYR A 457 -4.31 -6.75 10.09
CA TYR A 457 -3.07 -7.50 10.30
C TYR A 457 -3.34 -9.00 10.33
N LEU A 458 -2.33 -9.80 9.99
CA LEU A 458 -2.43 -11.25 10.06
C LEU A 458 -2.51 -11.69 11.53
N GLY A 459 -3.70 -12.04 12.01
CA GLY A 459 -3.92 -12.58 13.36
C GLY A 459 -3.27 -13.93 13.51
N SER A 460 -3.56 -14.87 12.61
CA SER A 460 -2.93 -16.20 12.58
C SER A 460 -2.75 -16.71 11.15
N GLY A 461 -1.69 -17.50 10.94
CA GLY A 461 -1.32 -18.05 9.63
C GLY A 461 0.19 -18.20 9.48
N PRO A 462 0.68 -18.64 8.32
CA PRO A 462 2.11 -18.75 8.08
C PRO A 462 2.80 -17.38 8.08
N SER A 463 3.91 -17.27 8.80
CA SER A 463 4.82 -16.13 8.73
C SER A 463 5.46 -16.04 7.36
N LEU A 464 5.83 -14.83 6.94
CA LEU A 464 6.70 -14.64 5.77
C LEU A 464 8.17 -14.98 6.09
N PHE A 465 8.53 -15.24 7.37
CA PHE A 465 9.80 -15.85 7.75
C PHE A 465 9.61 -17.33 8.11
N GLU A 466 10.24 -18.22 7.35
CA GLU A 466 10.06 -19.67 7.51
C GLU A 466 10.48 -20.15 8.89
N SER A 467 11.53 -19.57 9.45
CA SER A 467 12.07 -19.89 10.78
C SER A 467 11.09 -19.62 11.92
N VAL A 468 10.13 -18.72 11.72
CA VAL A 468 9.07 -18.38 12.69
C VAL A 468 7.92 -19.41 12.63
N GLY A 469 7.61 -19.93 11.45
CA GLY A 469 6.54 -20.90 11.23
C GLY A 469 5.16 -20.25 11.19
N ASN A 470 4.19 -20.77 11.96
CA ASN A 470 2.85 -20.21 12.02
C ASN A 470 2.71 -19.20 13.16
N LEU A 471 2.23 -18.03 12.81
CA LEU A 471 1.84 -16.99 13.75
C LEU A 471 0.50 -17.35 14.42
N VAL A 472 0.32 -16.91 15.67
CA VAL A 472 -0.90 -17.04 16.43
C VAL A 472 -1.43 -15.68 16.82
N GLU A 473 -2.73 -15.58 17.09
CA GLU A 473 -3.34 -14.34 17.54
C GLU A 473 -2.71 -13.83 18.84
N PHE A 474 -2.60 -12.52 18.95
CA PHE A 474 -2.15 -11.88 20.18
C PHE A 474 -3.15 -12.16 21.31
N GLY A 475 -2.67 -12.58 22.48
CA GLY A 475 -3.50 -12.84 23.66
C GLY A 475 -4.11 -14.24 23.79
N THR A 476 -3.84 -15.17 22.88
CA THR A 476 -4.30 -16.58 23.02
C THR A 476 -3.46 -17.44 23.94
N ASN A 477 -2.38 -16.90 24.51
CA ASN A 477 -1.55 -17.54 25.53
C ASN A 477 -1.98 -17.03 26.93
N ILE A 478 -3.16 -17.48 27.41
CA ILE A 478 -3.52 -17.42 28.83
C ILE A 478 -3.64 -18.83 29.37
#